data_d35f8f7bbe4780cf6131cf4c9aa55892
#
_entry.id   d35f8f7bbe4780cf6131cf4c9aa55892
#
_cell.length_a   1.000
_cell.length_b   1.000
_cell.length_c   1.000
_cell.angle_alpha   90.00
_cell.angle_beta   90.00
_cell.angle_gamma   90.00
#
_symmetry.space_group_name_H-M   'P 1'
#
loop_
_entity.id
_entity.type
_entity.pdbx_description
1 polymer ?
#
loop_
_entity_poly.entity_id
_entity_poly.type
_entity_poly.pdbx_seq_one_letter_code
_entity_poly.pdbx_strand_id
1 'polypeptide(L)'
;MLGGMLTAQGVCATDGNFNLPSGLWNEFRDHLRKRYGGIGALWTGWVSTTLFEPHVADSIFHTMAAAEPTLEVVHGYRLTGILRRGKRVTGAEFTDARGGRMLVRARITVDATDLGDALPLSGTSYRLGMDARADTGEELAPAEANDAVQDLTVVAILKDYGPGADRTIERPAGYDPAEFAGCYDLSSEGVHSADRMLEYGRMPGGKYMINWPKEGNDINLDVVELPHAERTAALEAARQKTLRFVYHIQHELGYRRLGIADDEFDTPDGLAYLPYHREGRRMDGVVRMTLDDVTDRYARPLYRTGISVGDYPVDHHRNCRTDLPKILFPPVPSFSVPLGALIPDRTENFIVSDKAISVSNLVNGSTRLQPVVMLTGQAAGTLAALAAERRCPPREVPVREVQEALLAQKAYIAPLYDVKPDDPDFATLQRIAATGILRMTGEPFHWANRSWFYPERTIPVGEFTRGLHDFAPRIPVRTDTTALTAARAAKLIAEAGGKAPRIRPADADRPLTRRKLALLLEECLDPFARPVDLHGEYR
;
A
#
# COMPACT_ATOMS: atom_id res chain seq x y z
N MET A 1 -16.27 -3.37 -12.51
CA MET A 1 -15.07 -2.50 -12.54
C MET A 1 -13.84 -3.28 -12.07
N LEU A 2 -12.68 -3.01 -12.67
CA LEU A 2 -11.36 -3.43 -12.18
C LEU A 2 -10.74 -2.30 -11.34
N GLY A 3 -9.91 -2.62 -10.31
CA GLY A 3 -9.17 -1.63 -9.53
C GLY A 3 -9.69 -1.37 -8.11
N GLY A 4 -10.74 -2.08 -7.69
CA GLY A 4 -11.21 -2.09 -6.29
C GLY A 4 -11.43 -0.70 -5.69
N MET A 5 -10.55 -0.29 -4.77
CA MET A 5 -10.62 1.01 -4.09
C MET A 5 -10.64 2.19 -5.07
N LEU A 6 -9.82 2.13 -6.13
CA LEU A 6 -9.65 3.23 -7.09
C LEU A 6 -10.83 3.39 -8.05
N THR A 7 -11.74 2.42 -8.11
CA THR A 7 -12.83 2.35 -9.08
C THR A 7 -14.17 2.03 -8.40
N ALA A 8 -14.45 0.74 -8.16
CA ALA A 8 -15.73 0.26 -7.63
C ALA A 8 -16.11 0.83 -6.25
N GLN A 9 -15.12 1.22 -5.44
CA GLN A 9 -15.32 1.87 -4.13
C GLN A 9 -15.24 3.39 -4.20
N GLY A 10 -14.93 3.98 -5.36
CA GLY A 10 -14.97 5.42 -5.60
C GLY A 10 -13.86 6.25 -4.93
N VAL A 11 -12.81 5.63 -4.35
CA VAL A 11 -11.70 6.37 -3.72
C VAL A 11 -10.66 6.73 -4.79
N CYS A 12 -10.94 7.77 -5.51
CA CYS A 12 -10.21 8.21 -6.71
C CYS A 12 -9.21 9.35 -6.45
N ALA A 13 -8.79 9.49 -5.22
CA ALA A 13 -7.62 10.25 -4.79
C ALA A 13 -6.63 9.28 -4.15
N THR A 14 -5.36 9.31 -4.55
CA THR A 14 -4.37 8.35 -4.05
C THR A 14 -3.52 8.93 -2.95
N ASP A 15 -3.31 8.16 -1.90
CA ASP A 15 -2.56 8.55 -0.72
C ASP A 15 -1.11 8.07 -0.81
N GLY A 16 -0.19 9.01 -0.90
CA GLY A 16 1.25 8.72 -0.90
C GLY A 16 1.85 8.32 -2.25
N ASN A 17 3.11 7.91 -2.19
CA ASN A 17 3.97 7.50 -3.29
C ASN A 17 4.07 8.51 -4.46
N PHE A 18 3.88 9.80 -4.18
CA PHE A 18 4.00 10.83 -5.21
C PHE A 18 5.42 10.90 -5.77
N ASN A 19 6.41 10.68 -4.91
CA ASN A 19 7.83 10.74 -5.23
C ASN A 19 8.50 9.37 -5.35
N LEU A 20 7.74 8.30 -5.20
CA LEU A 20 8.19 6.91 -5.36
C LEU A 20 7.50 6.27 -6.58
N PRO A 21 7.97 6.60 -7.81
CA PRO A 21 7.38 6.11 -9.07
C PRO A 21 7.77 4.64 -9.31
N SER A 22 7.14 3.73 -8.61
CA SER A 22 7.46 2.31 -8.58
C SER A 22 6.54 1.50 -9.53
N GLY A 23 7.12 0.64 -10.37
CA GLY A 23 6.45 -0.43 -11.10
C GLY A 23 5.05 -0.12 -11.64
N LEU A 24 4.08 -0.99 -11.40
CA LEU A 24 2.69 -0.84 -11.87
C LEU A 24 2.01 0.45 -11.36
N TRP A 25 2.38 0.93 -10.19
CA TRP A 25 1.89 2.22 -9.69
C TRP A 25 2.27 3.38 -10.61
N ASN A 26 3.53 3.43 -11.06
CA ASN A 26 3.95 4.47 -11.98
C ASN A 26 3.32 4.30 -13.37
N GLU A 27 3.19 3.07 -13.86
CA GLU A 27 2.54 2.76 -15.13
C GLU A 27 1.07 3.25 -15.12
N PHE A 28 0.31 2.95 -14.09
CA PHE A 28 -1.05 3.47 -13.92
C PHE A 28 -1.08 5.01 -13.94
N ARG A 29 -0.17 5.65 -13.22
CA ARG A 29 -0.06 7.13 -13.22
C ARG A 29 0.32 7.69 -14.58
N ASP A 30 1.14 7.00 -15.36
CA ASP A 30 1.49 7.43 -16.72
C ASP A 30 0.29 7.36 -17.67
N HIS A 31 -0.56 6.35 -17.53
CA HIS A 31 -1.84 6.29 -18.23
C HIS A 31 -2.75 7.46 -17.84
N LEU A 32 -2.88 7.78 -16.54
CA LEU A 32 -3.63 8.95 -16.08
C LEU A 32 -3.07 10.26 -16.63
N ARG A 33 -1.75 10.48 -16.56
CA ARG A 33 -1.07 11.66 -17.12
C ARG A 33 -1.35 11.82 -18.61
N LYS A 34 -1.27 10.72 -19.35
CA LYS A 34 -1.59 10.71 -20.78
C LYS A 34 -3.06 11.05 -21.04
N ARG A 35 -3.97 10.48 -20.25
CA ARG A 35 -5.42 10.70 -20.39
C ARG A 35 -5.85 12.14 -20.11
N TYR A 36 -5.27 12.76 -19.08
CA TYR A 36 -5.65 14.11 -18.62
C TYR A 36 -4.72 15.23 -19.12
N GLY A 37 -3.68 14.93 -19.89
CA GLY A 37 -2.78 15.92 -20.47
C GLY A 37 -1.65 16.40 -19.54
N GLY A 38 -1.32 15.63 -18.52
CA GLY A 38 -0.17 15.89 -17.66
C GLY A 38 -0.46 15.84 -16.16
N ILE A 39 0.60 15.92 -15.35
CA ILE A 39 0.49 15.79 -13.88
C ILE A 39 -0.32 16.93 -13.25
N GLY A 40 -0.25 18.15 -13.80
CA GLY A 40 -0.98 19.30 -13.26
C GLY A 40 -2.50 19.16 -13.36
N ALA A 41 -3.00 18.40 -14.35
CA ALA A 41 -4.42 18.14 -14.52
C ALA A 41 -4.98 17.12 -13.50
N LEU A 42 -4.09 16.41 -12.79
CA LEU A 42 -4.43 15.45 -11.74
C LEU A 42 -4.42 16.08 -10.34
N TRP A 43 -3.78 17.22 -10.18
CA TRP A 43 -3.69 17.91 -8.89
C TRP A 43 -4.82 18.96 -8.77
N THR A 44 -6.02 18.49 -8.63
CA THR A 44 -7.24 19.30 -8.66
C THR A 44 -7.85 19.56 -7.28
N GLY A 45 -7.62 18.64 -6.32
CA GLY A 45 -7.99 18.79 -4.92
C GLY A 45 -6.77 18.91 -4.02
N TRP A 46 -6.97 19.15 -2.71
CA TRP A 46 -5.84 19.29 -1.79
C TRP A 46 -5.44 17.99 -1.09
N VAL A 47 -6.24 16.93 -1.12
CA VAL A 47 -5.94 15.64 -0.48
C VAL A 47 -4.81 14.90 -1.18
N SER A 48 -4.68 15.06 -2.49
CA SER A 48 -3.75 14.27 -3.31
C SER A 48 -3.22 15.09 -4.49
N THR A 49 -2.06 14.68 -4.99
CA THR A 49 -1.54 15.16 -6.30
C THR A 49 -2.01 14.29 -7.47
N THR A 50 -2.84 13.28 -7.20
CA THR A 50 -3.32 12.33 -8.21
C THR A 50 -4.79 12.03 -7.94
N LEU A 51 -5.66 12.86 -8.49
CA LEU A 51 -7.11 12.71 -8.49
C LEU A 51 -7.60 12.41 -9.91
N PHE A 52 -8.60 11.55 -10.05
CA PHE A 52 -9.12 11.09 -11.33
C PHE A 52 -10.55 10.59 -11.17
N GLU A 53 -11.22 10.35 -12.28
CA GLU A 53 -12.58 9.82 -12.30
C GLU A 53 -12.57 8.29 -12.21
N PRO A 54 -13.43 7.65 -11.39
CA PRO A 54 -13.49 6.19 -11.22
C PRO A 54 -13.63 5.42 -12.54
N HIS A 55 -14.50 5.85 -13.46
CA HIS A 55 -14.69 5.21 -14.76
C HIS A 55 -13.44 5.30 -15.66
N VAL A 56 -12.65 6.38 -15.55
CA VAL A 56 -11.38 6.52 -16.28
C VAL A 56 -10.35 5.52 -15.75
N ALA A 57 -10.25 5.37 -14.43
CA ALA A 57 -9.36 4.37 -13.84
C ALA A 57 -9.76 2.95 -14.23
N ASP A 58 -11.06 2.63 -14.23
CA ASP A 58 -11.57 1.34 -14.70
C ASP A 58 -11.17 1.06 -16.15
N SER A 59 -11.35 2.04 -17.04
CA SER A 59 -10.92 1.95 -18.44
C SER A 59 -9.40 1.71 -18.58
N ILE A 60 -8.59 2.37 -17.74
CA ILE A 60 -7.13 2.17 -17.73
C ILE A 60 -6.79 0.75 -17.29
N PHE A 61 -7.38 0.24 -16.19
CA PHE A 61 -7.12 -1.13 -15.73
C PHE A 61 -7.55 -2.18 -16.76
N HIS A 62 -8.67 -1.96 -17.44
CA HIS A 62 -9.07 -2.84 -18.56
C HIS A 62 -8.07 -2.77 -19.72
N THR A 63 -7.54 -1.59 -20.03
CA THR A 63 -6.51 -1.44 -21.06
C THR A 63 -5.22 -2.16 -20.69
N MET A 64 -4.75 -2.01 -19.43
CA MET A 64 -3.57 -2.71 -18.91
C MET A 64 -3.78 -4.23 -18.94
N ALA A 65 -4.95 -4.71 -18.50
CA ALA A 65 -5.27 -6.14 -18.53
C ALA A 65 -5.34 -6.70 -19.96
N ALA A 66 -5.92 -5.97 -20.90
CA ALA A 66 -6.02 -6.38 -22.31
C ALA A 66 -4.65 -6.41 -23.02
N ALA A 67 -3.65 -5.69 -22.52
CA ALA A 67 -2.28 -5.75 -23.03
C ALA A 67 -1.56 -7.07 -22.70
N GLU A 68 -2.11 -7.86 -21.77
CA GLU A 68 -1.55 -9.14 -21.31
C GLU A 68 -2.31 -10.32 -21.95
N PRO A 69 -1.80 -10.93 -23.04
CA PRO A 69 -2.56 -11.92 -23.82
C PRO A 69 -2.94 -13.19 -23.06
N THR A 70 -2.25 -13.47 -21.95
CA THR A 70 -2.46 -14.67 -21.13
C THR A 70 -3.35 -14.41 -19.91
N LEU A 71 -3.80 -13.16 -19.73
CA LEU A 71 -4.68 -12.77 -18.63
C LEU A 71 -6.14 -12.85 -19.07
N GLU A 72 -6.93 -13.64 -18.36
CA GLU A 72 -8.37 -13.69 -18.49
C GLU A 72 -9.05 -12.99 -17.30
N VAL A 73 -9.89 -12.00 -17.58
CA VAL A 73 -10.68 -11.28 -16.59
C VAL A 73 -12.12 -11.77 -16.67
N VAL A 74 -12.64 -12.32 -15.56
CA VAL A 74 -14.00 -12.85 -15.50
C VAL A 74 -14.81 -12.04 -14.49
N HIS A 75 -15.91 -11.45 -14.93
CA HIS A 75 -16.83 -10.66 -14.13
C HIS A 75 -18.11 -11.40 -13.77
N GLY A 76 -18.86 -10.89 -12.80
CA GLY A 76 -20.18 -11.39 -12.44
C GLY A 76 -20.16 -12.64 -11.56
N TYR A 77 -19.01 -12.99 -10.97
CA TYR A 77 -18.85 -14.12 -10.09
C TYR A 77 -18.39 -13.69 -8.69
N ARG A 78 -18.92 -14.35 -7.67
CA ARG A 78 -18.53 -14.20 -6.28
C ARG A 78 -17.79 -15.44 -5.82
N LEU A 79 -16.70 -15.27 -5.06
CA LEU A 79 -15.99 -16.35 -4.38
C LEU A 79 -16.91 -17.03 -3.38
N THR A 80 -17.05 -18.35 -3.47
CA THR A 80 -17.91 -19.17 -2.59
C THR A 80 -17.18 -20.34 -1.94
N GLY A 81 -15.97 -20.67 -2.38
CA GLY A 81 -15.18 -21.73 -1.80
C GLY A 81 -13.72 -21.74 -2.25
N ILE A 82 -12.87 -22.37 -1.45
CA ILE A 82 -11.48 -22.65 -1.79
C ILE A 82 -11.25 -24.15 -1.89
N LEU A 83 -10.71 -24.60 -3.01
CA LEU A 83 -10.38 -26.00 -3.25
C LEU A 83 -9.07 -26.35 -2.56
N ARG A 84 -9.05 -27.41 -1.74
CA ARG A 84 -7.85 -27.81 -0.98
C ARG A 84 -7.58 -29.30 -1.04
N ARG A 85 -6.32 -29.65 -0.89
CA ARG A 85 -5.85 -31.01 -0.56
C ARG A 85 -4.92 -30.92 0.65
N GLY A 86 -5.43 -31.20 1.82
CA GLY A 86 -4.72 -30.96 3.09
C GLY A 86 -4.45 -29.46 3.29
N LYS A 87 -3.19 -29.07 3.46
CA LYS A 87 -2.76 -27.67 3.61
C LYS A 87 -2.63 -26.92 2.28
N ARG A 88 -2.64 -27.64 1.15
CA ARG A 88 -2.40 -27.08 -0.16
C ARG A 88 -3.71 -26.58 -0.79
N VAL A 89 -3.74 -25.31 -1.17
CA VAL A 89 -4.78 -24.75 -2.03
C VAL A 89 -4.55 -25.23 -3.47
N THR A 90 -5.62 -25.59 -4.16
CA THR A 90 -5.61 -26.14 -5.53
C THR A 90 -6.54 -25.43 -6.47
N GLY A 91 -7.14 -24.32 -6.02
CA GLY A 91 -8.04 -23.50 -6.79
C GLY A 91 -9.17 -22.89 -5.96
N ALA A 92 -10.17 -22.38 -6.63
CA ALA A 92 -11.31 -21.71 -6.00
C ALA A 92 -12.64 -22.06 -6.70
N GLU A 93 -13.73 -21.87 -5.98
CA GLU A 93 -15.10 -22.01 -6.45
C GLU A 93 -15.78 -20.64 -6.42
N PHE A 94 -16.52 -20.37 -7.50
CA PHE A 94 -17.25 -19.11 -7.67
C PHE A 94 -18.70 -19.39 -8.05
N THR A 95 -19.59 -18.45 -7.73
CA THR A 95 -21.01 -18.54 -8.09
C THR A 95 -21.46 -17.22 -8.68
N ASP A 96 -22.20 -17.28 -9.80
CA ASP A 96 -22.83 -16.11 -10.41
C ASP A 96 -24.17 -15.75 -9.72
N ALA A 97 -24.81 -14.66 -10.14
CA ALA A 97 -26.08 -14.20 -9.60
C ALA A 97 -27.26 -15.16 -9.86
N ARG A 98 -27.11 -16.10 -10.81
CA ARG A 98 -28.14 -17.10 -11.18
C ARG A 98 -27.92 -18.45 -10.50
N GLY A 99 -26.87 -18.55 -9.65
CA GLY A 99 -26.49 -19.81 -8.98
C GLY A 99 -25.59 -20.72 -9.85
N GLY A 100 -25.15 -20.26 -11.02
CA GLY A 100 -24.19 -20.98 -11.86
C GLY A 100 -22.84 -21.07 -11.15
N ARG A 101 -22.24 -22.27 -11.13
CA ARG A 101 -20.98 -22.54 -10.43
C ARG A 101 -19.82 -22.60 -11.42
N MET A 102 -18.70 -21.97 -11.07
CA MET A 102 -17.43 -22.05 -11.79
C MET A 102 -16.34 -22.56 -10.86
N LEU A 103 -15.66 -23.63 -11.27
CA LEU A 103 -14.50 -24.19 -10.56
C LEU A 103 -13.22 -23.86 -11.32
N VAL A 104 -12.32 -23.13 -10.69
CA VAL A 104 -11.01 -22.80 -11.24
C VAL A 104 -9.94 -23.60 -10.49
N ARG A 105 -9.22 -24.44 -11.19
CA ARG A 105 -8.05 -25.17 -10.64
C ARG A 105 -6.79 -24.38 -10.96
N ALA A 106 -5.96 -24.17 -9.95
CA ALA A 106 -4.75 -23.37 -10.07
C ALA A 106 -3.57 -24.03 -9.34
N ARG A 107 -2.36 -23.80 -9.85
CA ARG A 107 -1.12 -24.17 -9.14
C ARG A 107 -0.88 -23.27 -7.94
N ILE A 108 -1.10 -21.98 -8.14
CA ILE A 108 -1.01 -20.93 -7.11
C ILE A 108 -2.31 -20.15 -7.14
N THR A 109 -2.84 -19.83 -5.99
CA THR A 109 -4.02 -18.97 -5.81
C THR A 109 -3.61 -17.73 -5.03
N VAL A 110 -4.04 -16.56 -5.50
CA VAL A 110 -3.81 -15.28 -4.82
C VAL A 110 -5.14 -14.74 -4.31
N ASP A 111 -5.24 -14.44 -3.02
CA ASP A 111 -6.35 -13.68 -2.46
C ASP A 111 -6.02 -12.18 -2.55
N ALA A 112 -6.83 -11.45 -3.30
CA ALA A 112 -6.85 -10.00 -3.36
C ALA A 112 -8.26 -9.48 -3.12
N THR A 113 -9.06 -10.23 -2.36
CA THR A 113 -10.40 -9.77 -1.96
C THR A 113 -10.30 -8.65 -0.94
N ASP A 114 -11.20 -7.70 -1.02
CA ASP A 114 -11.21 -6.46 -0.21
C ASP A 114 -11.14 -6.70 1.30
N LEU A 115 -11.78 -7.76 1.79
CA LEU A 115 -11.90 -8.11 3.21
C LEU A 115 -11.14 -9.38 3.61
N GLY A 116 -10.32 -9.95 2.73
CA GLY A 116 -9.67 -11.24 2.97
C GLY A 116 -10.68 -12.39 3.03
N ASP A 117 -11.69 -12.38 2.16
CA ASP A 117 -12.80 -13.36 2.19
C ASP A 117 -12.33 -14.79 1.84
N ALA A 118 -11.19 -14.96 1.19
CA ALA A 118 -10.62 -16.28 0.94
C ALA A 118 -9.92 -16.89 2.16
N LEU A 119 -9.54 -16.11 3.16
CA LEU A 119 -8.85 -16.60 4.37
C LEU A 119 -9.68 -17.64 5.14
N PRO A 120 -10.92 -17.36 5.60
CA PRO A 120 -11.74 -18.35 6.27
C PRO A 120 -12.05 -19.56 5.38
N LEU A 121 -12.30 -19.35 4.09
CA LEU A 121 -12.61 -20.42 3.14
C LEU A 121 -11.40 -21.35 2.89
N SER A 122 -10.18 -20.83 2.97
CA SER A 122 -8.95 -21.60 2.84
C SER A 122 -8.52 -22.27 4.16
N GLY A 123 -9.13 -21.91 5.29
CA GLY A 123 -8.71 -22.31 6.62
C GLY A 123 -7.37 -21.67 7.04
N THR A 124 -7.00 -20.57 6.42
CA THR A 124 -5.85 -19.75 6.83
C THR A 124 -6.23 -18.93 8.05
N SER A 125 -5.38 -18.93 9.07
CA SER A 125 -5.57 -18.13 10.29
C SER A 125 -5.46 -16.64 9.96
N TYR A 126 -6.26 -15.84 10.63
CA TYR A 126 -6.28 -14.39 10.49
C TYR A 126 -6.69 -13.71 11.80
N ARG A 127 -6.54 -12.40 11.83
CA ARG A 127 -6.97 -11.51 12.91
C ARG A 127 -7.89 -10.44 12.37
N LEU A 128 -8.74 -9.93 13.24
CA LEU A 128 -9.65 -8.83 12.99
C LEU A 128 -9.58 -7.85 14.18
N GLY A 129 -9.79 -6.57 13.94
CA GLY A 129 -9.73 -5.55 14.96
C GLY A 129 -8.32 -5.26 15.48
N MET A 130 -8.21 -4.71 16.68
CA MET A 130 -6.92 -4.30 17.27
C MET A 130 -6.20 -5.49 17.89
N ASP A 131 -4.91 -5.64 17.56
CA ASP A 131 -4.03 -6.64 18.18
C ASP A 131 -3.69 -6.25 19.63
N ALA A 132 -3.52 -7.24 20.52
CA ALA A 132 -2.98 -6.98 21.86
C ALA A 132 -1.48 -6.63 21.80
N ARG A 133 -1.03 -5.80 22.74
CA ARG A 133 0.39 -5.48 22.91
C ARG A 133 1.25 -6.74 23.10
N ALA A 134 0.75 -7.72 23.83
CA ALA A 134 1.45 -8.98 24.06
C ALA A 134 1.68 -9.77 22.76
N ASP A 135 0.85 -9.56 21.72
CA ASP A 135 0.92 -10.28 20.45
C ASP A 135 1.88 -9.65 19.45
N THR A 136 2.05 -8.33 19.49
CA THR A 136 2.83 -7.58 18.51
C THR A 136 4.09 -6.93 19.08
N GLY A 137 4.14 -6.71 20.40
CA GLY A 137 5.21 -5.96 21.08
C GLY A 137 5.06 -4.44 20.95
N GLU A 138 4.11 -3.94 20.18
CA GLU A 138 3.94 -2.51 19.90
C GLU A 138 3.43 -1.77 21.12
N GLU A 139 4.14 -0.73 21.56
CA GLU A 139 3.78 0.04 22.76
C GLU A 139 2.40 0.71 22.64
N LEU A 140 2.02 1.12 21.43
CA LEU A 140 0.74 1.79 21.16
C LEU A 140 -0.44 0.82 21.04
N ALA A 141 -0.20 -0.48 20.96
CA ALA A 141 -1.27 -1.47 20.94
C ALA A 141 -1.97 -1.55 22.30
N PRO A 142 -3.29 -1.81 22.34
CA PRO A 142 -4.03 -1.98 23.59
C PRO A 142 -3.49 -3.16 24.40
N ALA A 143 -3.76 -3.19 25.71
CA ALA A 143 -3.35 -4.28 26.59
C ALA A 143 -3.99 -5.62 26.16
N GLU A 144 -5.25 -5.58 25.74
CA GLU A 144 -6.02 -6.71 25.26
C GLU A 144 -6.50 -6.47 23.83
N ALA A 145 -6.56 -7.52 23.01
CA ALA A 145 -7.14 -7.45 21.67
C ALA A 145 -8.65 -7.14 21.76
N ASN A 146 -9.16 -6.50 20.71
CA ASN A 146 -10.58 -6.23 20.57
C ASN A 146 -11.01 -6.37 19.09
N ASP A 147 -12.31 -6.29 18.82
CA ASP A 147 -12.91 -6.45 17.50
C ASP A 147 -13.08 -5.15 16.71
N ALA A 148 -12.54 -4.06 17.20
CA ALA A 148 -12.74 -2.74 16.61
C ALA A 148 -12.04 -2.60 15.26
N VAL A 149 -12.82 -2.59 14.20
CA VAL A 149 -12.39 -2.26 12.83
C VAL A 149 -12.53 -0.76 12.56
N GLN A 150 -11.81 -0.29 11.54
CA GLN A 150 -11.92 1.09 11.08
C GLN A 150 -13.29 1.36 10.43
N ASP A 151 -13.71 2.63 10.48
CA ASP A 151 -14.91 3.10 9.83
C ASP A 151 -14.87 2.84 8.33
N LEU A 152 -16.01 2.57 7.74
CA LEU A 152 -16.18 2.42 6.29
C LEU A 152 -16.99 3.58 5.71
N THR A 153 -16.94 3.73 4.39
CA THR A 153 -17.65 4.81 3.67
C THR A 153 -18.22 4.29 2.36
N VAL A 154 -19.50 4.54 2.09
CA VAL A 154 -19.99 4.46 0.71
C VAL A 154 -19.73 5.80 0.04
N VAL A 155 -18.89 5.83 -0.98
CA VAL A 155 -18.47 7.06 -1.64
C VAL A 155 -19.56 7.55 -2.58
N ALA A 156 -19.84 8.87 -2.54
CA ALA A 156 -20.58 9.56 -3.58
C ALA A 156 -19.61 10.37 -4.45
N ILE A 157 -19.82 10.35 -5.76
CA ILE A 157 -19.20 11.32 -6.67
C ILE A 157 -20.25 12.36 -7.00
N LEU A 158 -20.01 13.60 -6.61
CA LEU A 158 -20.84 14.73 -7.00
C LEU A 158 -20.28 15.40 -8.25
N LYS A 159 -21.15 15.91 -9.11
CA LYS A 159 -20.83 16.64 -10.34
C LYS A 159 -21.45 18.01 -10.31
N ASP A 160 -20.69 19.02 -10.72
CA ASP A 160 -21.22 20.38 -10.89
C ASP A 160 -21.93 20.48 -12.24
N TYR A 161 -23.25 20.63 -12.18
CA TYR A 161 -24.10 20.77 -13.37
C TYR A 161 -24.22 22.21 -13.88
N GLY A 162 -23.46 23.12 -13.29
CA GLY A 162 -23.35 24.51 -13.72
C GLY A 162 -24.32 25.49 -13.03
N PRO A 163 -24.14 26.76 -13.33
CA PRO A 163 -24.95 27.82 -12.72
C PRO A 163 -26.45 27.67 -13.02
N GLY A 164 -27.29 27.79 -11.97
CA GLY A 164 -28.74 27.69 -12.08
C GLY A 164 -29.31 26.28 -12.12
N ALA A 165 -28.47 25.24 -12.18
CA ALA A 165 -28.94 23.87 -12.05
C ALA A 165 -29.44 23.59 -10.63
N ASP A 166 -30.54 22.84 -10.53
CA ASP A 166 -31.01 22.24 -9.29
C ASP A 166 -30.97 20.72 -9.47
N ARG A 167 -30.06 20.08 -8.72
CA ARG A 167 -29.81 18.63 -8.74
C ARG A 167 -30.00 18.02 -7.36
N THR A 168 -30.83 18.68 -6.53
CA THR A 168 -31.12 18.22 -5.18
C THR A 168 -31.85 16.88 -5.22
N ILE A 169 -31.44 15.98 -4.32
CA ILE A 169 -32.16 14.73 -4.10
C ILE A 169 -33.35 14.94 -3.15
N GLU A 170 -34.29 14.01 -3.15
CA GLU A 170 -35.37 13.99 -2.16
C GLU A 170 -34.78 13.80 -0.75
N ARG A 171 -35.50 14.32 0.26
CA ARG A 171 -35.07 14.19 1.66
C ARG A 171 -35.01 12.73 2.08
N PRO A 172 -33.80 12.19 2.40
CA PRO A 172 -33.68 10.80 2.83
C PRO A 172 -34.33 10.57 4.20
N ALA A 173 -34.80 9.35 4.42
CA ALA A 173 -35.37 8.96 5.70
C ALA A 173 -34.35 9.11 6.84
N GLY A 174 -34.83 9.62 7.98
CA GLY A 174 -33.99 9.80 9.17
C GLY A 174 -32.97 10.95 9.06
N TYR A 175 -33.09 11.83 8.07
CA TYR A 175 -32.19 12.99 7.97
C TYR A 175 -32.35 13.92 9.17
N ASP A 176 -31.22 14.17 9.84
CA ASP A 176 -31.07 15.14 10.90
C ASP A 176 -29.81 16.00 10.60
N PRO A 177 -29.93 17.34 10.45
CA PRO A 177 -28.77 18.20 10.20
C PRO A 177 -27.73 18.14 11.32
N ALA A 178 -28.12 17.79 12.54
CA ALA A 178 -27.19 17.65 13.67
C ALA A 178 -26.19 16.51 13.47
N GLU A 179 -26.51 15.49 12.65
CA GLU A 179 -25.62 14.37 12.31
C GLU A 179 -24.33 14.87 11.62
N PHE A 180 -24.40 16.00 10.93
CA PHE A 180 -23.31 16.56 10.13
C PHE A 180 -22.76 17.89 10.69
N ALA A 181 -23.11 18.22 11.92
CA ALA A 181 -22.60 19.41 12.58
C ALA A 181 -21.06 19.37 12.67
N GLY A 182 -20.40 20.44 12.19
CA GLY A 182 -18.94 20.51 12.18
C GLY A 182 -18.25 19.88 10.97
N CYS A 183 -18.99 19.34 9.99
CA CYS A 183 -18.39 18.69 8.81
C CYS A 183 -17.42 19.59 8.01
N TYR A 184 -17.50 20.89 8.14
CA TYR A 184 -16.60 21.85 7.49
C TYR A 184 -15.78 22.70 8.49
N ASP A 185 -15.78 22.34 9.78
CA ASP A 185 -14.97 22.98 10.80
C ASP A 185 -13.94 22.00 11.38
N LEU A 186 -12.91 21.76 10.61
CA LEU A 186 -11.80 20.86 10.94
C LEU A 186 -10.51 21.67 11.01
N SER A 187 -10.35 22.41 12.10
CA SER A 187 -9.25 23.35 12.30
C SER A 187 -7.87 22.70 12.24
N SER A 188 -7.74 21.43 12.68
CA SER A 188 -6.50 20.65 12.55
C SER A 188 -6.07 20.42 11.12
N GLU A 189 -7.01 20.38 10.18
CA GLU A 189 -6.79 20.16 8.74
C GLU A 189 -6.84 21.49 7.95
N GLY A 190 -6.98 22.63 8.63
CA GLY A 190 -7.11 23.94 7.97
C GLY A 190 -8.40 24.13 7.20
N VAL A 191 -9.47 23.43 7.59
CA VAL A 191 -10.79 23.51 6.96
C VAL A 191 -11.72 24.33 7.84
N HIS A 192 -12.19 25.47 7.31
CA HIS A 192 -13.06 26.42 8.01
C HIS A 192 -14.24 26.87 7.14
N SER A 193 -14.49 26.17 6.02
CA SER A 193 -15.61 26.48 5.13
C SER A 193 -16.04 25.25 4.33
N ALA A 194 -17.29 25.24 3.91
CA ALA A 194 -17.83 24.18 3.05
C ALA A 194 -17.12 24.10 1.69
N ASP A 195 -16.71 25.23 1.11
CA ASP A 195 -15.90 25.24 -0.12
C ASP A 195 -14.58 24.49 0.08
N ARG A 196 -13.87 24.77 1.17
CA ARG A 196 -12.60 24.11 1.48
C ARG A 196 -12.78 22.62 1.76
N MET A 197 -13.88 22.23 2.40
CA MET A 197 -14.25 20.83 2.60
C MET A 197 -14.45 20.12 1.25
N LEU A 198 -15.20 20.71 0.33
CA LEU A 198 -15.45 20.12 -1.00
C LEU A 198 -14.19 20.09 -1.86
N GLU A 199 -13.31 21.09 -1.77
CA GLU A 199 -12.02 21.10 -2.47
C GLU A 199 -11.10 19.93 -2.10
N TYR A 200 -11.31 19.27 -0.97
CA TYR A 200 -10.58 18.08 -0.58
C TYR A 200 -10.51 17.08 -1.72
N GLY A 201 -11.65 16.64 -2.21
CA GLY A 201 -11.81 15.61 -3.23
C GLY A 201 -12.17 16.15 -4.62
N ARG A 202 -11.84 17.42 -4.94
CA ARG A 202 -12.13 17.97 -6.27
C ARG A 202 -11.32 17.23 -7.35
N MET A 203 -12.02 16.66 -8.31
CA MET A 203 -11.47 15.84 -9.39
C MET A 203 -11.52 16.58 -10.73
N PRO A 204 -10.86 16.09 -11.78
CA PRO A 204 -11.12 16.50 -13.14
C PRO A 204 -12.61 16.39 -13.50
N GLY A 205 -13.03 17.10 -14.55
CA GLY A 205 -14.43 17.02 -15.01
C GLY A 205 -15.46 17.79 -14.16
N GLY A 206 -15.03 18.62 -13.21
CA GLY A 206 -15.93 19.36 -12.32
C GLY A 206 -16.67 18.47 -11.31
N LYS A 207 -16.02 17.39 -10.92
CA LYS A 207 -16.55 16.40 -9.97
C LYS A 207 -15.88 16.49 -8.60
N TYR A 208 -16.50 15.88 -7.60
CA TYR A 208 -16.06 15.88 -6.20
C TYR A 208 -16.27 14.51 -5.58
N MET A 209 -15.20 13.91 -5.06
CA MET A 209 -15.25 12.69 -4.28
C MET A 209 -15.68 13.01 -2.85
N ILE A 210 -16.75 12.37 -2.38
CA ILE A 210 -17.27 12.53 -1.02
C ILE A 210 -17.01 11.26 -0.22
N ASN A 211 -15.89 11.24 0.48
CA ASN A 211 -15.49 10.17 1.41
C ASN A 211 -14.87 10.74 2.69
N TRP A 212 -15.10 11.99 2.97
CA TRP A 212 -14.55 12.79 4.03
C TRP A 212 -15.49 14.01 4.24
N PRO A 213 -15.61 14.64 5.36
CA PRO A 213 -14.88 14.52 6.63
C PRO A 213 -15.46 13.46 7.58
N LYS A 214 -14.88 13.36 8.79
CA LYS A 214 -15.31 12.38 9.82
C LYS A 214 -16.77 12.59 10.26
N GLU A 215 -17.26 13.82 10.30
CA GLU A 215 -18.66 14.19 10.53
C GLU A 215 -19.49 14.15 9.22
N GLY A 216 -19.00 13.50 8.19
CA GLY A 216 -19.65 13.27 6.91
C GLY A 216 -20.26 11.87 6.82
N ASN A 217 -19.83 11.13 5.80
CA ASN A 217 -20.42 9.84 5.47
C ASN A 217 -19.68 8.62 6.01
N ASP A 218 -18.66 8.76 6.87
CA ASP A 218 -18.05 7.64 7.58
C ASP A 218 -19.03 7.01 8.57
N ILE A 219 -19.02 5.67 8.64
CA ILE A 219 -19.85 4.90 9.57
C ILE A 219 -19.08 3.68 10.07
N ASN A 220 -19.26 3.33 11.35
CA ASN A 220 -18.75 2.08 11.89
C ASN A 220 -19.81 1.00 11.81
N LEU A 221 -19.51 -0.08 11.12
CA LEU A 221 -20.36 -1.26 10.97
C LEU A 221 -19.52 -2.52 11.08
N ASP A 222 -19.92 -3.43 11.92
CA ASP A 222 -19.32 -4.77 12.00
C ASP A 222 -19.90 -5.67 10.89
N VAL A 223 -19.25 -5.66 9.74
CA VAL A 223 -19.73 -6.37 8.54
C VAL A 223 -18.76 -7.43 8.03
N VAL A 224 -17.54 -7.49 8.57
CA VAL A 224 -16.46 -8.32 8.00
C VAL A 224 -16.77 -9.80 8.11
N GLU A 225 -17.30 -10.25 9.26
CA GLU A 225 -17.64 -11.65 9.51
C GLU A 225 -19.07 -12.05 9.06
N LEU A 226 -19.88 -11.07 8.62
CA LEU A 226 -21.26 -11.36 8.21
C LEU A 226 -21.30 -12.18 6.91
N PRO A 227 -22.24 -13.14 6.81
CA PRO A 227 -22.60 -13.76 5.54
C PRO A 227 -22.97 -12.70 4.50
N HIS A 228 -22.74 -13.00 3.22
CA HIS A 228 -22.92 -12.03 2.14
C HIS A 228 -24.29 -11.31 2.14
N ALA A 229 -25.38 -12.04 2.35
CA ALA A 229 -26.73 -11.45 2.35
C ALA A 229 -26.91 -10.48 3.52
N GLU A 230 -26.46 -10.86 4.71
CA GLU A 230 -26.53 -10.03 5.91
C GLU A 230 -25.60 -8.82 5.81
N ARG A 231 -24.38 -9.01 5.27
CA ARG A 231 -23.44 -7.92 4.96
C ARG A 231 -24.09 -6.90 4.01
N THR A 232 -24.69 -7.37 2.93
CA THR A 232 -25.38 -6.50 1.96
C THR A 232 -26.50 -5.69 2.61
N ALA A 233 -27.30 -6.33 3.45
CA ALA A 233 -28.38 -5.65 4.18
C ALA A 233 -27.85 -4.61 5.18
N ALA A 234 -26.79 -4.93 5.92
CA ALA A 234 -26.15 -4.00 6.87
C ALA A 234 -25.54 -2.79 6.18
N LEU A 235 -24.96 -2.96 4.99
CA LEU A 235 -24.35 -1.87 4.21
C LEU A 235 -25.37 -0.87 3.65
N GLU A 236 -26.66 -1.20 3.63
CA GLU A 236 -27.69 -0.22 3.28
C GLU A 236 -27.68 0.98 4.24
N ALA A 237 -27.36 0.79 5.50
CA ALA A 237 -27.22 1.88 6.47
C ALA A 237 -26.13 2.88 6.06
N ALA A 238 -25.01 2.40 5.50
CA ALA A 238 -23.93 3.25 4.99
C ALA A 238 -24.37 4.03 3.74
N ARG A 239 -25.11 3.40 2.82
CA ARG A 239 -25.68 4.09 1.65
C ARG A 239 -26.62 5.21 2.06
N GLN A 240 -27.53 4.92 3.00
CA GLN A 240 -28.46 5.93 3.52
C GLN A 240 -27.74 7.08 4.24
N LYS A 241 -26.68 6.81 4.99
CA LYS A 241 -25.87 7.87 5.60
C LYS A 241 -25.23 8.78 4.53
N THR A 242 -24.70 8.21 3.47
CA THR A 242 -24.13 8.99 2.37
C THR A 242 -25.19 9.84 1.67
N LEU A 243 -26.37 9.30 1.40
CA LEU A 243 -27.47 10.09 0.82
C LEU A 243 -27.90 11.25 1.74
N ARG A 244 -27.98 11.02 3.08
CA ARG A 244 -28.25 12.09 4.04
C ARG A 244 -27.17 13.17 4.00
N PHE A 245 -25.89 12.79 3.85
CA PHE A 245 -24.81 13.77 3.74
C PHE A 245 -24.85 14.54 2.40
N VAL A 246 -25.15 13.89 1.28
CA VAL A 246 -25.39 14.55 0.00
C VAL A 246 -26.54 15.57 0.12
N TYR A 247 -27.66 15.18 0.73
CA TYR A 247 -28.77 16.07 0.99
C TYR A 247 -28.34 17.27 1.85
N HIS A 248 -27.55 17.06 2.89
CA HIS A 248 -27.01 18.13 3.74
C HIS A 248 -26.15 19.12 2.93
N ILE A 249 -25.24 18.61 2.09
CA ILE A 249 -24.41 19.44 1.20
C ILE A 249 -25.30 20.32 0.29
N GLN A 250 -26.37 19.75 -0.26
CA GLN A 250 -27.24 20.44 -1.19
C GLN A 250 -28.18 21.47 -0.53
N HIS A 251 -28.75 21.14 0.61
CA HIS A 251 -29.80 21.95 1.24
C HIS A 251 -29.28 22.83 2.36
N GLU A 252 -28.49 22.33 3.29
CA GLU A 252 -27.98 23.10 4.42
C GLU A 252 -26.75 23.95 4.03
N LEU A 253 -25.83 23.38 3.23
CA LEU A 253 -24.65 24.10 2.77
C LEU A 253 -24.89 24.86 1.46
N GLY A 254 -26.05 24.68 0.80
CA GLY A 254 -26.51 25.46 -0.33
C GLY A 254 -25.96 25.07 -1.71
N TYR A 255 -25.28 23.91 -1.85
CA TYR A 255 -24.69 23.46 -3.13
C TYR A 255 -25.69 22.73 -4.02
N ARG A 256 -26.85 23.32 -4.31
CA ARG A 256 -27.97 22.72 -5.06
C ARG A 256 -27.57 22.24 -6.48
N ARG A 257 -26.54 22.83 -7.08
CA ARG A 257 -26.05 22.48 -8.41
C ARG A 257 -25.15 21.24 -8.42
N LEU A 258 -24.64 20.78 -7.24
CA LEU A 258 -23.87 19.58 -7.10
C LEU A 258 -24.82 18.39 -6.97
N GLY A 259 -25.00 17.63 -8.05
CA GLY A 259 -25.78 16.41 -8.07
C GLY A 259 -24.92 15.17 -8.01
N ILE A 260 -25.49 14.02 -7.66
CA ILE A 260 -24.81 12.73 -7.84
C ILE A 260 -24.46 12.58 -9.32
N ALA A 261 -23.23 12.20 -9.62
CA ALA A 261 -22.73 12.07 -10.98
C ALA A 261 -23.48 10.95 -11.72
N ASP A 262 -24.01 11.27 -12.90
CA ASP A 262 -24.80 10.38 -13.73
C ASP A 262 -23.97 9.54 -14.71
N ASP A 263 -22.64 9.68 -14.63
CA ASP A 263 -21.65 9.07 -15.53
C ASP A 263 -20.55 8.29 -14.79
N GLU A 264 -20.74 7.96 -13.50
CA GLU A 264 -19.73 7.19 -12.73
C GLU A 264 -20.22 5.80 -12.31
N PHE A 265 -21.39 5.70 -11.69
CA PHE A 265 -21.92 4.44 -11.18
C PHE A 265 -23.37 4.22 -11.65
N ASP A 266 -23.65 3.08 -12.26
CA ASP A 266 -24.99 2.69 -12.71
C ASP A 266 -25.80 1.97 -11.61
N THR A 267 -25.56 2.33 -10.35
CA THR A 267 -26.34 1.85 -9.21
C THR A 267 -27.66 2.63 -9.11
N PRO A 268 -28.71 2.06 -8.47
CA PRO A 268 -30.02 2.72 -8.36
C PRO A 268 -29.98 4.12 -7.70
N ASP A 269 -29.03 4.34 -6.81
CA ASP A 269 -28.82 5.61 -6.10
C ASP A 269 -27.62 6.43 -6.61
N GLY A 270 -26.91 5.94 -7.63
CA GLY A 270 -25.71 6.57 -8.21
C GLY A 270 -24.48 6.58 -7.31
N LEU A 271 -24.51 5.87 -6.18
CA LEU A 271 -23.37 5.74 -5.26
C LEU A 271 -22.43 4.61 -5.70
N ALA A 272 -21.22 4.59 -5.17
CA ALA A 272 -20.22 3.55 -5.43
C ALA A 272 -20.79 2.13 -5.30
N TYR A 273 -20.30 1.20 -6.12
CA TYR A 273 -20.78 -0.20 -6.12
C TYR A 273 -20.53 -0.91 -4.80
N LEU A 274 -19.39 -0.63 -4.18
CA LEU A 274 -18.93 -1.22 -2.94
C LEU A 274 -18.53 -0.11 -1.95
N PRO A 275 -18.68 -0.34 -0.64
CA PRO A 275 -18.15 0.59 0.34
C PRO A 275 -16.61 0.55 0.34
N TYR A 276 -15.98 1.63 0.68
CA TYR A 276 -14.58 1.70 1.00
C TYR A 276 -14.36 1.16 2.41
N HIS A 277 -13.88 -0.09 2.48
CA HIS A 277 -13.42 -0.68 3.74
C HIS A 277 -11.95 -0.32 3.94
N ARG A 278 -11.63 0.30 5.06
CA ARG A 278 -10.24 0.64 5.42
C ARG A 278 -9.51 -0.51 6.07
N GLU A 279 -10.25 -1.48 6.59
CA GLU A 279 -9.73 -2.66 7.28
C GLU A 279 -10.59 -3.88 7.00
N GLY A 280 -9.95 -5.04 6.99
CA GLY A 280 -10.59 -6.35 6.90
C GLY A 280 -9.81 -7.37 7.74
N ARG A 281 -9.91 -8.64 7.38
CA ARG A 281 -9.09 -9.70 7.98
C ARG A 281 -7.63 -9.49 7.63
N ARG A 282 -6.74 -9.68 8.58
CA ARG A 282 -5.29 -9.66 8.39
C ARG A 282 -4.74 -11.05 8.65
N MET A 283 -4.12 -11.64 7.64
CA MET A 283 -3.58 -13.00 7.66
C MET A 283 -2.50 -13.19 8.74
N ASP A 284 -2.44 -14.38 9.34
CA ASP A 284 -1.25 -14.85 10.05
C ASP A 284 -0.24 -15.39 9.02
N GLY A 285 0.74 -14.58 8.70
CA GLY A 285 1.78 -14.90 7.72
C GLY A 285 3.08 -15.38 8.34
N VAL A 286 4.01 -15.80 7.49
CA VAL A 286 5.37 -16.18 7.90
C VAL A 286 6.05 -15.03 8.65
N VAL A 287 5.79 -13.81 8.21
CA VAL A 287 6.24 -12.58 8.87
C VAL A 287 5.02 -11.71 9.17
N ARG A 288 4.96 -11.13 10.36
CA ARG A 288 4.07 -10.02 10.67
C ARG A 288 4.88 -8.73 10.71
N MET A 289 4.56 -7.80 9.83
CA MET A 289 5.09 -6.45 9.87
C MET A 289 4.34 -5.64 10.95
N THR A 290 5.07 -4.89 11.75
CA THR A 290 4.56 -4.04 12.82
C THR A 290 4.94 -2.58 12.59
N LEU A 291 4.37 -1.66 13.36
CA LEU A 291 4.72 -0.25 13.30
C LEU A 291 6.21 -0.03 13.65
N ASP A 292 6.77 -0.86 14.53
CA ASP A 292 8.18 -0.77 14.94
C ASP A 292 9.13 -1.03 13.76
N ASP A 293 8.74 -1.85 12.78
CA ASP A 293 9.53 -2.07 11.55
C ASP A 293 9.58 -0.84 10.64
N VAL A 294 8.65 0.08 10.83
CA VAL A 294 8.63 1.36 10.10
C VAL A 294 9.39 2.43 10.86
N THR A 295 9.17 2.55 12.17
CA THR A 295 9.81 3.56 13.03
C THR A 295 11.31 3.29 13.21
N ASP A 296 11.70 2.03 13.36
CA ASP A 296 13.10 1.57 13.40
C ASP A 296 13.33 0.40 12.42
N ARG A 297 13.38 0.72 11.13
CA ARG A 297 13.49 -0.28 10.06
C ARG A 297 14.69 -1.23 10.17
N TYR A 298 15.72 -0.86 10.95
CA TYR A 298 16.93 -1.66 11.09
C TYR A 298 16.95 -2.48 12.39
N ALA A 299 15.90 -2.40 13.22
CA ALA A 299 15.77 -3.24 14.42
C ALA A 299 15.62 -4.73 14.06
N ARG A 300 14.84 -5.02 13.02
CA ARG A 300 14.72 -6.38 12.46
C ARG A 300 15.20 -6.38 10.99
N PRO A 301 15.79 -7.49 10.49
CA PRO A 301 16.35 -7.52 9.15
C PRO A 301 15.33 -7.61 8.01
N LEU A 302 14.04 -7.38 8.30
CA LEU A 302 12.92 -7.46 7.35
C LEU A 302 13.11 -6.54 6.14
N TYR A 303 13.80 -5.41 6.29
CA TYR A 303 14.14 -4.50 5.21
C TYR A 303 14.89 -5.18 4.04
N ARG A 304 15.58 -6.30 4.31
CA ARG A 304 16.26 -7.10 3.29
C ARG A 304 15.31 -7.85 2.37
N THR A 305 14.05 -7.98 2.75
CA THR A 305 13.01 -8.73 2.02
C THR A 305 11.94 -7.83 1.40
N GLY A 306 12.20 -6.51 1.32
CA GLY A 306 11.27 -5.53 0.78
C GLY A 306 10.82 -5.83 -0.66
N ILE A 307 9.50 -5.70 -0.93
CA ILE A 307 8.89 -5.99 -2.24
C ILE A 307 7.88 -4.92 -2.70
N SER A 308 7.52 -4.01 -1.83
CA SER A 308 6.64 -2.88 -2.07
C SER A 308 7.07 -1.73 -1.19
N VAL A 309 6.77 -0.49 -1.58
CA VAL A 309 7.16 0.70 -0.83
C VAL A 309 5.97 1.62 -0.57
N GLY A 310 6.00 2.33 0.56
CA GLY A 310 5.02 3.34 0.93
C GLY A 310 5.67 4.53 1.63
N ASP A 311 5.04 5.71 1.53
CA ASP A 311 5.54 6.94 2.14
C ASP A 311 4.49 7.73 2.92
N TYR A 312 3.27 7.19 3.04
CA TYR A 312 2.19 7.84 3.76
C TYR A 312 2.29 7.59 5.27
N PRO A 313 1.86 8.54 6.13
CA PRO A 313 1.79 8.32 7.58
C PRO A 313 0.79 7.22 7.94
N VAL A 314 0.77 6.87 9.23
CA VAL A 314 -0.27 5.97 9.74
C VAL A 314 -1.60 6.71 9.77
N ASP A 315 -2.57 6.20 9.01
CA ASP A 315 -3.89 6.79 8.87
C ASP A 315 -4.98 5.81 9.32
N HIS A 316 -5.63 6.11 10.43
CA HIS A 316 -6.71 5.33 11.02
C HIS A 316 -7.99 6.13 11.13
N HIS A 317 -9.07 5.58 10.62
CA HIS A 317 -10.42 6.09 10.76
C HIS A 317 -11.23 5.26 11.76
N ARG A 318 -11.35 5.76 12.98
CA ARG A 318 -12.16 5.19 14.08
C ARG A 318 -12.96 6.27 14.79
N ASN A 319 -13.33 7.30 14.05
CA ASN A 319 -13.97 8.47 14.63
C ASN A 319 -15.40 8.19 15.10
N CYS A 320 -16.05 7.18 14.53
CA CYS A 320 -17.37 6.73 14.95
C CYS A 320 -17.34 5.83 16.19
N ARG A 321 -16.16 5.39 16.65
CA ARG A 321 -15.94 4.57 17.85
C ARG A 321 -15.41 5.43 18.99
N THR A 322 -16.32 6.08 19.72
CA THR A 322 -15.96 6.98 20.83
C THR A 322 -15.56 6.23 22.11
N ASP A 323 -15.81 4.93 22.17
CA ASP A 323 -15.45 4.01 23.25
C ASP A 323 -13.97 3.58 23.21
N LEU A 324 -13.26 3.82 22.10
CA LEU A 324 -11.87 3.46 21.96
C LEU A 324 -10.91 4.60 22.36
N PRO A 325 -9.74 4.28 22.91
CA PRO A 325 -8.73 5.29 23.20
C PRO A 325 -8.21 5.92 21.90
N LYS A 326 -8.00 7.23 21.91
CA LYS A 326 -7.31 7.93 20.81
C LYS A 326 -5.84 7.55 20.84
N ILE A 327 -5.35 7.03 19.71
CA ILE A 327 -3.94 6.71 19.53
C ILE A 327 -3.28 7.88 18.78
N LEU A 328 -2.23 8.42 19.36
CA LEU A 328 -1.36 9.41 18.71
C LEU A 328 -0.21 8.65 18.04
N PHE A 329 -0.28 8.53 16.73
CA PHE A 329 0.77 7.85 15.98
C PHE A 329 2.02 8.72 15.88
N PRO A 330 3.22 8.11 16.04
CA PRO A 330 4.46 8.83 15.80
C PRO A 330 4.61 9.17 14.32
N PRO A 331 5.35 10.24 13.99
CA PRO A 331 5.75 10.47 12.61
C PRO A 331 6.66 9.32 12.14
N VAL A 332 6.42 8.82 10.94
CA VAL A 332 7.14 7.68 10.37
C VAL A 332 7.88 8.06 9.09
N PRO A 333 9.05 7.46 8.78
CA PRO A 333 9.66 7.58 7.45
C PRO A 333 8.90 6.75 6.42
N SER A 334 9.29 6.86 5.13
CA SER A 334 8.85 5.90 4.12
C SER A 334 9.36 4.49 4.45
N PHE A 335 8.66 3.46 4.00
CA PHE A 335 8.88 2.07 4.40
C PHE A 335 8.82 1.10 3.21
N SER A 336 9.22 -0.15 3.44
CA SER A 336 8.99 -1.27 2.52
C SER A 336 8.22 -2.40 3.21
N VAL A 337 7.37 -3.08 2.45
CA VAL A 337 6.63 -4.27 2.90
C VAL A 337 7.49 -5.50 2.68
N PRO A 338 7.68 -6.39 3.68
CA PRO A 338 8.47 -7.59 3.55
C PRO A 338 7.72 -8.70 2.79
N LEU A 339 8.42 -9.48 1.96
CA LEU A 339 7.84 -10.59 1.19
C LEU A 339 7.08 -11.61 2.04
N GLY A 340 7.59 -11.93 3.22
CA GLY A 340 6.98 -12.90 4.13
C GLY A 340 5.60 -12.48 4.64
N ALA A 341 5.23 -11.19 4.52
CA ALA A 341 3.90 -10.71 4.87
C ALA A 341 2.80 -11.13 3.86
N LEU A 342 3.18 -11.58 2.67
CA LEU A 342 2.24 -12.08 1.64
C LEU A 342 2.01 -13.59 1.74
N ILE A 343 2.78 -14.30 2.54
CA ILE A 343 2.83 -15.77 2.55
C ILE A 343 2.22 -16.29 3.85
N PRO A 344 1.12 -17.06 3.80
CA PRO A 344 0.53 -17.68 4.99
C PRO A 344 1.50 -18.59 5.73
N ASP A 345 1.41 -18.61 7.07
CA ASP A 345 2.27 -19.48 7.89
C ASP A 345 2.07 -20.97 7.60
N ARG A 346 0.82 -21.42 7.43
CA ARG A 346 0.48 -22.85 7.36
C ARG A 346 -0.16 -23.31 6.06
N THR A 347 -0.70 -22.39 5.25
CA THR A 347 -1.39 -22.73 4.00
C THR A 347 -0.41 -22.68 2.85
N GLU A 348 -0.39 -23.72 2.02
CA GLU A 348 0.51 -23.85 0.87
C GLU A 348 -0.17 -23.45 -0.44
N ASN A 349 0.61 -23.00 -1.43
CA ASN A 349 0.16 -22.57 -2.76
C ASN A 349 -0.88 -21.46 -2.72
N PHE A 350 -0.82 -20.65 -1.66
CA PHE A 350 -1.70 -19.54 -1.40
C PHE A 350 -0.88 -18.29 -1.07
N ILE A 351 -1.23 -17.18 -1.66
CA ILE A 351 -0.62 -15.87 -1.44
C ILE A 351 -1.74 -14.92 -1.10
N VAL A 352 -1.47 -13.98 -0.22
CA VAL A 352 -2.43 -12.94 0.19
C VAL A 352 -1.88 -11.58 -0.18
N SER A 353 -2.72 -10.76 -0.77
CA SER A 353 -2.42 -9.39 -1.17
C SER A 353 -3.48 -8.43 -0.63
N ASP A 354 -3.50 -7.19 -1.13
CA ASP A 354 -4.39 -6.13 -0.66
C ASP A 354 -4.19 -5.83 0.84
N LYS A 355 -5.23 -5.43 1.54
CA LYS A 355 -5.23 -5.08 2.97
C LYS A 355 -5.10 -6.28 3.90
N ALA A 356 -5.32 -7.50 3.35
CA ALA A 356 -5.34 -8.75 4.12
C ALA A 356 -3.95 -9.36 4.37
N ILE A 357 -2.87 -8.71 3.96
CA ILE A 357 -1.50 -9.15 4.23
C ILE A 357 -1.21 -9.21 5.74
N SER A 358 -0.13 -9.93 6.10
CA SER A 358 0.25 -10.11 7.51
C SER A 358 0.91 -8.88 8.11
N VAL A 359 0.10 -8.01 8.66
CA VAL A 359 0.51 -6.77 9.34
C VAL A 359 -0.22 -6.61 10.65
N SER A 360 0.32 -5.82 11.58
CA SER A 360 -0.43 -5.42 12.78
C SER A 360 -1.53 -4.43 12.40
N ASN A 361 -2.53 -4.32 13.29
CA ASN A 361 -3.58 -3.33 13.11
C ASN A 361 -3.03 -1.90 13.00
N LEU A 362 -1.99 -1.55 13.78
CA LEU A 362 -1.41 -0.21 13.75
C LEU A 362 -0.77 0.10 12.40
N VAL A 363 0.10 -0.76 11.89
CA VAL A 363 0.78 -0.51 10.61
C VAL A 363 -0.13 -0.68 9.40
N ASN A 364 -1.28 -1.36 9.55
CA ASN A 364 -2.30 -1.44 8.51
C ASN A 364 -2.72 -0.04 8.03
N GLY A 365 -2.77 0.96 8.91
CA GLY A 365 -3.06 2.33 8.56
C GLY A 365 -2.18 2.93 7.45
N SER A 366 -0.94 2.42 7.29
CA SER A 366 -0.04 2.84 6.21
C SER A 366 -0.03 1.86 5.03
N THR A 367 -0.17 0.56 5.29
CA THR A 367 -0.03 -0.48 4.25
C THR A 367 -1.28 -0.67 3.40
N ARG A 368 -2.46 -0.22 3.86
CA ARG A 368 -3.75 -0.32 3.17
C ARG A 368 -3.93 0.68 2.04
N LEU A 369 -3.02 1.61 1.87
CA LEU A 369 -3.19 2.72 0.92
C LEU A 369 -2.96 2.27 -0.53
N GLN A 370 -3.64 2.90 -1.46
CA GLN A 370 -3.80 2.44 -2.84
C GLN A 370 -2.46 2.17 -3.56
N PRO A 371 -1.43 3.02 -3.49
CA PRO A 371 -0.15 2.74 -4.14
C PRO A 371 0.55 1.51 -3.55
N VAL A 372 0.49 1.34 -2.23
CA VAL A 372 1.10 0.19 -1.54
C VAL A 372 0.38 -1.10 -1.91
N VAL A 373 -0.97 -1.07 -1.91
CA VAL A 373 -1.81 -2.22 -2.29
C VAL A 373 -1.54 -2.63 -3.74
N MET A 374 -1.43 -1.69 -4.67
CA MET A 374 -1.10 -1.98 -6.07
C MET A 374 0.28 -2.64 -6.20
N LEU A 375 1.28 -2.14 -5.47
CA LEU A 375 2.64 -2.68 -5.49
C LEU A 375 2.75 -4.05 -4.79
N THR A 376 1.99 -4.29 -3.73
CA THR A 376 1.90 -5.63 -3.12
C THR A 376 1.20 -6.61 -4.06
N GLY A 377 0.21 -6.15 -4.83
CA GLY A 377 -0.42 -6.92 -5.92
C GLY A 377 0.59 -7.31 -7.00
N GLN A 378 1.43 -6.38 -7.44
CA GLN A 378 2.54 -6.66 -8.38
C GLN A 378 3.49 -7.73 -7.82
N ALA A 379 3.89 -7.57 -6.57
CA ALA A 379 4.79 -8.54 -5.91
C ALA A 379 4.13 -9.92 -5.74
N ALA A 380 2.85 -9.97 -5.39
CA ALA A 380 2.09 -11.21 -5.27
C ALA A 380 1.98 -11.95 -6.62
N GLY A 381 1.71 -11.22 -7.70
CA GLY A 381 1.71 -11.77 -9.07
C GLY A 381 3.08 -12.28 -9.49
N THR A 382 4.15 -11.53 -9.22
CA THR A 382 5.55 -11.93 -9.47
C THR A 382 5.89 -13.21 -8.71
N LEU A 383 5.60 -13.26 -7.41
CA LEU A 383 5.81 -14.45 -6.58
C LEU A 383 5.02 -15.66 -7.09
N ALA A 384 3.75 -15.46 -7.47
CA ALA A 384 2.88 -16.52 -8.00
C ALA A 384 3.43 -17.11 -9.30
N ALA A 385 3.90 -16.26 -10.22
CA ALA A 385 4.50 -16.67 -11.48
C ALA A 385 5.78 -17.51 -11.26
N LEU A 386 6.71 -17.02 -10.44
CA LEU A 386 7.95 -17.72 -10.09
C LEU A 386 7.67 -19.05 -9.38
N ALA A 387 6.73 -19.09 -8.44
CA ALA A 387 6.34 -20.33 -7.76
C ALA A 387 5.72 -21.35 -8.71
N ALA A 388 4.87 -20.89 -9.64
CA ALA A 388 4.24 -21.75 -10.64
C ALA A 388 5.25 -22.29 -11.66
N GLU A 389 6.20 -21.49 -12.11
CA GLU A 389 7.30 -21.86 -13.01
C GLU A 389 8.23 -22.89 -12.37
N ARG A 390 8.67 -22.62 -11.14
CA ARG A 390 9.54 -23.51 -10.34
C ARG A 390 8.81 -24.76 -9.84
N ARG A 391 7.48 -24.78 -9.89
CA ARG A 391 6.62 -25.85 -9.34
C ARG A 391 6.88 -26.09 -7.84
N CYS A 392 7.11 -25.02 -7.09
CA CYS A 392 7.34 -25.05 -5.65
C CYS A 392 6.30 -24.19 -4.90
N PRO A 393 6.12 -24.40 -3.59
CA PRO A 393 5.33 -23.48 -2.78
C PRO A 393 5.92 -22.06 -2.78
N PRO A 394 5.10 -20.98 -2.68
CA PRO A 394 5.57 -19.60 -2.65
C PRO A 394 6.68 -19.31 -1.62
N ARG A 395 6.64 -19.98 -0.47
CA ARG A 395 7.65 -19.83 0.60
C ARG A 395 9.04 -20.35 0.25
N GLU A 396 9.15 -21.17 -0.80
CA GLU A 396 10.42 -21.76 -1.26
C GLU A 396 11.06 -20.94 -2.40
N VAL A 397 10.34 -19.95 -2.95
CA VAL A 397 10.90 -19.04 -3.94
C VAL A 397 11.94 -18.14 -3.26
N PRO A 398 13.19 -18.07 -3.78
CA PRO A 398 14.22 -17.22 -3.19
C PRO A 398 13.81 -15.75 -3.19
N VAL A 399 13.96 -15.07 -2.06
CA VAL A 399 13.63 -13.65 -1.89
C VAL A 399 14.30 -12.79 -2.96
N ARG A 400 15.59 -13.03 -3.22
CA ARG A 400 16.37 -12.25 -4.19
C ARG A 400 15.85 -12.40 -5.62
N GLU A 401 15.31 -13.56 -5.97
CA GLU A 401 14.73 -13.78 -7.30
C GLU A 401 13.44 -12.96 -7.50
N VAL A 402 12.59 -12.89 -6.48
CA VAL A 402 11.41 -12.02 -6.50
C VAL A 402 11.83 -10.56 -6.62
N GLN A 403 12.83 -10.13 -5.86
CA GLN A 403 13.34 -8.76 -5.88
C GLN A 403 13.97 -8.40 -7.23
N GLU A 404 14.75 -9.30 -7.85
CA GLU A 404 15.30 -9.06 -9.19
C GLU A 404 14.21 -8.92 -10.26
N ALA A 405 13.19 -9.77 -10.20
CA ALA A 405 12.06 -9.67 -11.12
C ALA A 405 11.28 -8.34 -10.96
N LEU A 406 11.15 -7.85 -9.73
CA LEU A 406 10.54 -6.55 -9.44
C LEU A 406 11.43 -5.38 -9.93
N LEU A 407 12.75 -5.43 -9.70
CA LEU A 407 13.69 -4.42 -10.18
C LEU A 407 13.72 -4.34 -11.71
N ALA A 408 13.61 -5.48 -12.40
CA ALA A 408 13.51 -5.51 -13.87
C ALA A 408 12.27 -4.76 -14.39
N GLN A 409 11.19 -4.71 -13.59
CA GLN A 409 9.96 -3.96 -13.84
C GLN A 409 10.01 -2.52 -13.26
N LYS A 410 11.19 -2.01 -12.91
CA LYS A 410 11.35 -0.68 -12.29
C LYS A 410 10.58 -0.49 -10.96
N ALA A 411 10.21 -1.57 -10.29
CA ALA A 411 9.64 -1.50 -8.95
C ALA A 411 10.73 -1.27 -7.90
N TYR A 412 10.40 -0.49 -6.88
CA TYR A 412 11.28 -0.25 -5.74
C TYR A 412 11.16 -1.40 -4.73
N ILE A 413 12.29 -1.89 -4.27
CA ILE A 413 12.38 -2.83 -3.13
C ILE A 413 12.81 -2.13 -1.83
N ALA A 414 13.34 -0.91 -1.96
CA ALA A 414 13.67 0.01 -0.88
C ALA A 414 13.17 1.42 -1.25
N PRO A 415 12.61 2.21 -0.32
CA PRO A 415 11.91 3.46 -0.63
C PRO A 415 12.88 4.64 -0.83
N LEU A 416 13.76 4.58 -1.82
CA LEU A 416 14.78 5.59 -2.10
C LEU A 416 14.16 6.83 -2.72
N TYR A 417 13.96 7.89 -1.93
CA TYR A 417 13.36 9.14 -2.39
C TYR A 417 14.16 9.84 -3.49
N ASP A 418 15.48 9.81 -3.41
CA ASP A 418 16.43 10.51 -4.25
C ASP A 418 17.06 9.66 -5.37
N VAL A 419 16.55 8.44 -5.59
CA VAL A 419 16.97 7.55 -6.68
C VAL A 419 15.74 7.20 -7.51
N LYS A 420 15.73 7.62 -8.78
CA LYS A 420 14.57 7.45 -9.67
C LYS A 420 14.77 6.29 -10.65
N PRO A 421 13.71 5.71 -11.24
CA PRO A 421 13.81 4.55 -12.13
C PRO A 421 14.60 4.79 -13.43
N ASP A 422 14.80 6.05 -13.82
CA ASP A 422 15.63 6.47 -14.96
C ASP A 422 17.10 6.70 -14.58
N ASP A 423 17.46 6.64 -13.29
CA ASP A 423 18.86 6.64 -12.86
C ASP A 423 19.57 5.39 -13.44
N PRO A 424 20.72 5.55 -14.13
CA PRO A 424 21.44 4.41 -14.70
C PRO A 424 21.86 3.36 -13.66
N ASP A 425 22.06 3.77 -12.41
CA ASP A 425 22.46 2.92 -11.30
C ASP A 425 21.27 2.48 -10.41
N PHE A 426 20.02 2.73 -10.85
CA PHE A 426 18.82 2.46 -10.05
C PHE A 426 18.83 1.07 -9.42
N ALA A 427 19.02 0.02 -10.23
CA ALA A 427 18.98 -1.36 -9.74
C ALA A 427 20.08 -1.65 -8.71
N THR A 428 21.32 -1.20 -8.98
CA THR A 428 22.44 -1.33 -8.05
C THR A 428 22.17 -0.63 -6.71
N LEU A 429 21.69 0.61 -6.75
CA LEU A 429 21.41 1.38 -5.55
C LEU A 429 20.29 0.75 -4.73
N GLN A 430 19.23 0.22 -5.38
CA GLN A 430 18.16 -0.54 -4.74
C GLN A 430 18.68 -1.82 -4.07
N ARG A 431 19.49 -2.62 -4.79
CA ARG A 431 20.10 -3.85 -4.24
C ARG A 431 20.95 -3.55 -3.01
N ILE A 432 21.84 -2.58 -3.11
CA ILE A 432 22.75 -2.23 -2.01
C ILE A 432 21.96 -1.66 -0.81
N ALA A 433 20.96 -0.83 -1.03
CA ALA A 433 20.09 -0.35 0.05
C ALA A 433 19.36 -1.51 0.76
N ALA A 434 18.86 -2.48 -0.01
CA ALA A 434 18.19 -3.67 0.52
C ALA A 434 19.13 -4.60 1.32
N THR A 435 20.45 -4.51 1.18
CA THR A 435 21.40 -5.24 2.04
C THR A 435 21.59 -4.60 3.40
N GLY A 436 21.30 -3.31 3.55
CA GLY A 436 21.57 -2.51 4.74
C GLY A 436 23.03 -2.10 4.95
N ILE A 437 23.94 -2.43 4.00
CA ILE A 437 25.36 -2.01 4.08
C ILE A 437 25.45 -0.49 3.93
N LEU A 438 24.67 0.09 3.03
CA LEU A 438 24.51 1.55 2.94
C LEU A 438 23.09 1.90 3.40
N ARG A 439 22.95 2.24 4.68
CA ARG A 439 21.66 2.52 5.30
C ARG A 439 21.08 3.83 4.80
N MET A 440 19.77 3.85 4.58
CA MET A 440 18.99 5.05 4.27
C MET A 440 18.80 5.92 5.52
N THR A 441 18.62 7.23 5.32
CA THR A 441 18.20 8.15 6.37
C THR A 441 16.73 8.46 6.20
N GLY A 442 15.91 8.07 7.18
CA GLY A 442 14.48 8.35 7.22
C GLY A 442 14.20 9.79 7.63
N GLU A 443 13.22 10.41 6.99
CA GLU A 443 12.71 11.75 7.29
C GLU A 443 11.19 11.74 7.23
N PRO A 444 10.47 11.83 8.35
CA PRO A 444 9.04 12.08 8.36
C PRO A 444 8.72 13.43 7.73
N PHE A 445 7.79 13.46 6.77
CA PHE A 445 7.40 14.67 6.07
C PHE A 445 5.92 14.63 5.69
N HIS A 446 5.04 14.72 6.71
CA HIS A 446 3.57 14.71 6.54
C HIS A 446 3.05 13.58 5.62
N TRP A 447 2.49 13.97 4.46
CA TRP A 447 1.82 13.06 3.51
C TRP A 447 2.76 12.39 2.49
N ALA A 448 4.07 12.67 2.55
CA ALA A 448 5.08 12.16 1.61
C ALA A 448 6.41 11.95 2.32
N ASN A 449 6.43 11.04 3.29
CA ASN A 449 7.62 10.70 4.09
C ASN A 449 8.76 10.20 3.20
N ARG A 450 9.98 10.41 3.64
CA ARG A 450 11.17 10.24 2.80
C ARG A 450 12.12 9.23 3.40
N SER A 451 12.91 8.62 2.53
CA SER A 451 14.13 7.89 2.89
C SER A 451 15.21 8.22 1.88
N TRP A 452 16.22 8.88 2.35
CA TRP A 452 17.30 9.39 1.53
C TRP A 452 18.45 8.40 1.46
N PHE A 453 18.93 8.10 0.26
CA PHE A 453 20.15 7.35 0.03
C PHE A 453 21.37 8.26 -0.02
N TYR A 454 21.22 9.50 -0.49
CA TYR A 454 22.27 10.48 -0.71
C TYR A 454 23.39 9.95 -1.62
N PRO A 455 23.13 9.57 -2.88
CA PRO A 455 24.10 8.92 -3.75
C PRO A 455 25.42 9.68 -3.88
N GLU A 456 25.35 11.00 -3.93
CA GLU A 456 26.52 11.86 -4.17
C GLU A 456 27.23 12.32 -2.87
N ARG A 457 26.68 12.01 -1.72
CA ARG A 457 27.32 12.33 -0.43
C ARG A 457 28.48 11.36 -0.15
N THR A 458 29.58 11.89 0.38
CA THR A 458 30.65 11.05 0.92
C THR A 458 30.19 10.35 2.18
N ILE A 459 30.74 9.16 2.45
CA ILE A 459 30.35 8.35 3.61
C ILE A 459 31.47 8.33 4.65
N PRO A 460 31.17 8.50 5.95
CA PRO A 460 32.14 8.28 7.02
C PRO A 460 32.50 6.79 7.16
N VAL A 461 33.74 6.52 7.57
CA VAL A 461 34.21 5.14 7.82
C VAL A 461 33.33 4.41 8.84
N GLY A 462 32.92 5.11 9.93
CA GLY A 462 32.09 4.52 10.96
C GLY A 462 30.70 4.11 10.45
N GLU A 463 30.09 4.91 9.57
CA GLU A 463 28.81 4.60 8.94
C GLU A 463 28.94 3.34 8.07
N PHE A 464 29.96 3.27 7.22
CA PHE A 464 30.20 2.11 6.37
C PHE A 464 30.50 0.85 7.16
N THR A 465 31.37 0.91 8.16
CA THR A 465 31.73 -0.28 8.96
C THR A 465 30.58 -0.82 9.78
N ARG A 466 29.60 0.02 10.18
CA ARG A 466 28.38 -0.43 10.87
C ARG A 466 27.51 -1.28 9.94
N GLY A 467 27.21 -0.81 8.75
CA GLY A 467 26.41 -1.59 7.80
C GLY A 467 27.15 -2.82 7.28
N LEU A 468 28.48 -2.72 7.12
CA LEU A 468 29.31 -3.86 6.69
C LEU A 468 29.41 -4.93 7.79
N HIS A 469 29.38 -4.56 9.08
CA HIS A 469 29.35 -5.48 10.22
C HIS A 469 28.12 -6.38 10.18
N ASP A 470 26.93 -5.82 9.86
CA ASP A 470 25.69 -6.60 9.78
C ASP A 470 25.74 -7.67 8.66
N PHE A 471 26.53 -7.41 7.61
CA PHE A 471 26.79 -8.37 6.52
C PHE A 471 27.92 -9.33 6.84
N ALA A 472 29.01 -8.83 7.43
CA ALA A 472 30.24 -9.57 7.75
C ALA A 472 30.67 -9.25 9.21
N PRO A 473 30.18 -9.99 10.22
CA PRO A 473 30.42 -9.67 11.64
C PRO A 473 31.89 -9.63 12.07
N ARG A 474 32.79 -10.20 11.28
CA ARG A 474 34.24 -10.09 11.50
C ARG A 474 34.81 -8.69 11.32
N ILE A 475 34.06 -7.79 10.63
CA ILE A 475 34.46 -6.39 10.48
C ILE A 475 34.01 -5.62 11.73
N PRO A 476 34.92 -5.06 12.53
CA PRO A 476 34.52 -4.31 13.73
C PRO A 476 33.88 -2.98 13.36
N VAL A 477 32.80 -2.62 14.07
CA VAL A 477 32.21 -1.27 13.99
C VAL A 477 33.20 -0.25 14.51
N ARG A 478 33.41 0.82 13.72
CA ARG A 478 34.29 1.94 14.08
C ARG A 478 33.49 3.20 14.37
N THR A 479 34.01 4.06 15.19
CA THR A 479 33.42 5.40 15.48
C THR A 479 34.06 6.52 14.64
N ASP A 480 34.90 6.17 13.67
CA ASP A 480 35.66 7.08 12.82
C ASP A 480 34.76 7.90 11.90
N THR A 481 34.75 9.20 12.07
CA THR A 481 33.94 10.16 11.30
C THR A 481 34.64 10.68 10.04
N THR A 482 35.90 10.28 9.80
CA THR A 482 36.62 10.69 8.58
C THR A 482 35.97 10.07 7.34
N ALA A 483 36.03 10.79 6.22
CA ALA A 483 35.52 10.31 4.95
C ALA A 483 36.23 9.00 4.52
N LEU A 484 35.44 8.03 4.05
CA LEU A 484 35.97 6.78 3.54
C LEU A 484 36.70 7.00 2.22
N THR A 485 37.99 6.68 2.18
CA THR A 485 38.77 6.75 0.95
C THR A 485 38.65 5.46 0.13
N ALA A 486 38.99 5.54 -1.17
CA ALA A 486 38.91 4.39 -2.06
C ALA A 486 39.83 3.22 -1.60
N ALA A 487 41.06 3.52 -1.16
CA ALA A 487 42.00 2.51 -0.65
C ALA A 487 41.45 1.82 0.61
N ARG A 488 40.85 2.60 1.54
CA ARG A 488 40.28 2.05 2.76
C ARG A 488 39.04 1.20 2.49
N ALA A 489 38.20 1.63 1.55
CA ALA A 489 37.03 0.85 1.11
C ALA A 489 37.47 -0.49 0.49
N ALA A 490 38.48 -0.47 -0.41
CA ALA A 490 39.02 -1.67 -1.03
C ALA A 490 39.51 -2.70 0.02
N LYS A 491 40.22 -2.21 1.05
CA LYS A 491 40.68 -3.04 2.16
C LYS A 491 39.53 -3.66 2.93
N LEU A 492 38.52 -2.88 3.30
CA LEU A 492 37.35 -3.36 4.05
C LEU A 492 36.50 -4.35 3.24
N ILE A 493 36.35 -4.11 1.92
CA ILE A 493 35.65 -5.03 1.01
C ILE A 493 36.39 -6.37 0.95
N ALA A 494 37.72 -6.38 0.81
CA ALA A 494 38.51 -7.59 0.83
C ALA A 494 38.43 -8.32 2.18
N GLU A 495 38.51 -7.61 3.30
CA GLU A 495 38.34 -8.16 4.64
C GLU A 495 36.92 -8.74 4.82
N ALA A 496 35.88 -8.18 4.17
CA ALA A 496 34.52 -8.70 4.15
C ALA A 496 34.36 -9.96 3.28
N GLY A 497 35.40 -10.37 2.53
CA GLY A 497 35.40 -11.57 1.69
C GLY A 497 35.17 -11.28 0.20
N GLY A 498 35.10 -10.02 -0.20
CA GLY A 498 35.04 -9.62 -1.58
C GLY A 498 36.41 -9.65 -2.28
N LYS A 499 36.40 -9.45 -3.60
CA LYS A 499 37.62 -9.20 -4.38
C LYS A 499 38.12 -7.79 -4.07
N ALA A 500 39.44 -7.61 -3.93
CA ALA A 500 40.01 -6.28 -3.75
C ALA A 500 39.80 -5.43 -5.01
N PRO A 501 39.08 -4.29 -4.94
CA PRO A 501 38.93 -3.40 -6.08
C PRO A 501 40.31 -2.89 -6.56
N ARG A 502 40.47 -2.77 -7.88
CA ARG A 502 41.67 -2.14 -8.46
C ARG A 502 41.54 -0.62 -8.37
N ILE A 503 42.24 -0.02 -7.42
CA ILE A 503 42.23 1.43 -7.22
C ILE A 503 43.50 2.02 -7.87
N ARG A 504 43.35 3.00 -8.74
CA ARG A 504 44.51 3.73 -9.30
C ARG A 504 45.22 4.50 -8.18
N PRO A 505 46.55 4.54 -8.14
CA PRO A 505 47.29 5.28 -7.08
C PRO A 505 46.83 6.72 -6.90
N ALA A 506 46.53 7.42 -7.99
CA ALA A 506 46.04 8.81 -7.95
C ALA A 506 44.64 8.99 -7.32
N ASP A 507 43.86 7.91 -7.19
CA ASP A 507 42.49 7.92 -6.61
C ASP A 507 42.45 7.30 -5.20
N ALA A 508 43.57 6.74 -4.72
CA ALA A 508 43.60 5.95 -3.47
C ALA A 508 43.09 6.73 -2.26
N ASP A 509 43.49 8.01 -2.13
CA ASP A 509 43.11 8.86 -1.00
C ASP A 509 41.88 9.71 -1.26
N ARG A 510 41.23 9.56 -2.43
CA ARG A 510 39.98 10.28 -2.72
C ARG A 510 38.81 9.74 -1.91
N PRO A 511 38.01 10.61 -1.27
CA PRO A 511 36.77 10.22 -0.64
C PRO A 511 35.80 9.60 -1.66
N LEU A 512 35.13 8.51 -1.24
CA LEU A 512 34.09 7.87 -2.06
C LEU A 512 32.73 8.49 -1.75
N THR A 513 31.95 8.74 -2.82
CA THR A 513 30.50 8.94 -2.67
C THR A 513 29.81 7.60 -2.42
N ARG A 514 28.61 7.66 -1.86
CA ARG A 514 27.81 6.46 -1.59
C ARG A 514 27.49 5.71 -2.90
N ARG A 515 27.24 6.42 -4.01
CA ARG A 515 27.08 5.84 -5.35
C ARG A 515 28.31 5.04 -5.78
N LYS A 516 29.49 5.65 -5.74
CA LYS A 516 30.72 4.95 -6.12
C LYS A 516 31.00 3.75 -5.23
N LEU A 517 30.72 3.86 -3.94
CA LEU A 517 30.87 2.75 -3.02
C LEU A 517 29.85 1.64 -3.32
N ALA A 518 28.60 1.97 -3.66
CA ALA A 518 27.58 0.98 -4.03
C ALA A 518 28.00 0.18 -5.27
N LEU A 519 28.52 0.86 -6.31
CA LEU A 519 29.04 0.20 -7.52
C LEU A 519 30.22 -0.73 -7.20
N LEU A 520 31.16 -0.30 -6.34
CA LEU A 520 32.28 -1.15 -5.90
C LEU A 520 31.81 -2.36 -5.09
N LEU A 521 30.82 -2.18 -4.24
CA LEU A 521 30.24 -3.27 -3.45
C LEU A 521 29.56 -4.31 -4.35
N GLU A 522 28.81 -3.87 -5.35
CA GLU A 522 28.16 -4.77 -6.30
C GLU A 522 29.21 -5.54 -7.13
N GLU A 523 30.22 -4.84 -7.67
CA GLU A 523 31.26 -5.46 -8.50
C GLU A 523 32.17 -6.42 -7.73
N CYS A 524 32.55 -6.06 -6.50
CA CYS A 524 33.64 -6.73 -5.79
C CYS A 524 33.17 -7.65 -4.65
N LEU A 525 32.03 -7.40 -4.03
CA LEU A 525 31.50 -8.18 -2.90
C LEU A 525 30.21 -8.90 -3.27
N ASP A 526 29.41 -8.30 -4.15
CA ASP A 526 28.07 -8.76 -4.55
C ASP A 526 27.20 -9.18 -3.36
N PRO A 527 26.97 -8.28 -2.40
CA PRO A 527 26.30 -8.66 -1.15
C PRO A 527 24.83 -9.02 -1.34
N PHE A 528 24.24 -8.58 -2.45
CA PHE A 528 22.85 -8.91 -2.76
C PHE A 528 22.67 -10.36 -3.23
N ALA A 529 23.68 -10.97 -3.84
CA ALA A 529 23.66 -12.36 -4.24
C ALA A 529 23.62 -13.32 -3.03
N ARG A 530 24.01 -12.86 -1.83
CA ARG A 530 23.89 -13.69 -0.63
C ARG A 530 22.41 -13.93 -0.30
N PRO A 531 21.96 -15.20 -0.24
CA PRO A 531 20.58 -15.52 0.05
C PRO A 531 20.15 -15.04 1.43
N VAL A 532 18.89 -14.65 1.53
CA VAL A 532 18.22 -14.37 2.80
C VAL A 532 16.96 -15.23 2.91
N ASP A 533 16.54 -15.53 4.12
CA ASP A 533 15.24 -16.14 4.35
C ASP A 533 14.11 -15.09 4.38
N LEU A 534 12.87 -15.52 4.64
CA LEU A 534 11.71 -14.61 4.68
C LEU A 534 11.73 -13.65 5.87
N HIS A 535 12.57 -13.92 6.89
CA HIS A 535 12.81 -13.01 8.01
C HIS A 535 13.96 -12.03 7.75
N GLY A 536 14.64 -12.15 6.60
CA GLY A 536 15.76 -11.31 6.20
C GLY A 536 17.11 -11.76 6.78
N GLU A 537 17.16 -12.91 7.43
CA GLU A 537 18.42 -13.46 7.92
C GLU A 537 19.25 -14.05 6.78
N TYR A 538 20.56 -13.81 6.80
CA TYR A 538 21.48 -14.37 5.82
C TYR A 538 21.62 -15.88 6.00
N ARG A 539 21.52 -16.60 4.88
CA ARG A 539 21.78 -18.04 4.82
C ARG A 539 23.20 -18.37 4.41
#